data_6b1520b214a4441ce82de5e06ef1aa87
#
_entry.id   6b1520b214a4441ce82de5e06ef1aa87
#
_cell.length_a   1.000
_cell.length_b   1.000
_cell.length_c   1.000
_cell.angle_alpha   90.00
_cell.angle_beta   90.00
_cell.angle_gamma   90.00
#
_symmetry.space_group_name_H-M   'P 1'
#
loop_
_entity.id
_entity.type
_entity.pdbx_description
1 polymer ?
#
loop_
_entity_poly.entity_id
_entity_poly.type
_entity_poly.pdbx_seq_one_letter_code
_entity_poly.pdbx_strand_id
1 'polypeptide(L)'
;ESNSSSGSKHASLKGEVRIDGSSTVFPISEAVAEEFSKVSKVRVNVAFSGTGGGFEKFCRGETQISDASRPMKEKEVKACAEEGINDVVELQVAIDALTVMINPENLWARCMTVNELNYAFRAGGAKKWSDIRSDWPDKDIVTFYPGVDSGTFDYFNEAIIKKEKEKEHMHRADGTPSEDDNVLTLGIASDPYSIGYFGFAYYVGAGGELTAVHIDDGNGCIEPTFENAFNGVYTPLSRPLFIYTRASILKDNPAVYGFLEYYFDNLDELVPDVGYITMPEGQTAIMVSRLTNGIVTHGSGQ
;
A
#
# COMPACT_ATOMS: atom_id res chain seq x y z
N GLU A 1 -12.14 -14.37 -25.24
CA GLU A 1 -12.05 -15.87 -25.26
C GLU A 1 -10.75 -16.43 -24.68
N SER A 2 -10.14 -15.80 -23.65
CA SER A 2 -8.88 -16.27 -23.03
C SER A 2 -9.04 -16.90 -21.65
N ASN A 3 -10.26 -16.97 -21.09
CA ASN A 3 -10.50 -17.37 -19.69
C ASN A 3 -10.78 -18.86 -19.44
N SER A 4 -10.74 -19.75 -20.44
CA SER A 4 -11.12 -21.16 -20.24
C SER A 4 -9.96 -22.12 -19.96
N SER A 5 -8.70 -21.72 -20.12
CA SER A 5 -7.55 -22.62 -19.89
C SER A 5 -6.96 -22.56 -18.47
N SER A 6 -7.13 -21.45 -17.77
CA SER A 6 -6.60 -21.26 -16.41
C SER A 6 -7.29 -22.13 -15.36
N GLY A 7 -8.61 -22.32 -15.46
CA GLY A 7 -9.38 -23.10 -14.48
C GLY A 7 -9.01 -24.59 -14.38
N SER A 8 -8.49 -25.20 -15.44
CA SER A 8 -8.12 -26.63 -15.44
C SER A 8 -6.77 -26.87 -14.74
N LYS A 9 -5.85 -25.92 -14.78
CA LYS A 9 -4.48 -26.03 -14.27
C LYS A 9 -4.43 -26.18 -12.74
N HIS A 10 -5.29 -25.45 -12.02
CA HIS A 10 -5.30 -25.41 -10.56
C HIS A 10 -6.32 -26.38 -9.91
N ALA A 11 -7.25 -26.95 -10.68
CA ALA A 11 -8.34 -27.79 -10.17
C ALA A 11 -7.87 -29.07 -9.44
N SER A 12 -6.70 -29.59 -9.78
CA SER A 12 -6.12 -30.78 -9.15
C SER A 12 -5.31 -30.49 -7.89
N LEU A 13 -4.97 -29.23 -7.63
CA LEU A 13 -4.18 -28.82 -6.47
C LEU A 13 -4.98 -29.02 -5.17
N LYS A 14 -4.28 -29.45 -4.13
CA LYS A 14 -4.82 -29.66 -2.78
C LYS A 14 -3.79 -29.23 -1.76
N GLY A 15 -4.26 -28.81 -0.61
CA GLY A 15 -3.41 -28.45 0.51
C GLY A 15 -3.91 -27.20 1.20
N GLU A 16 -3.03 -26.57 1.92
CA GLU A 16 -3.29 -25.36 2.67
C GLU A 16 -2.17 -24.34 2.44
N VAL A 17 -2.55 -23.09 2.25
CA VAL A 17 -1.66 -21.92 2.19
C VAL A 17 -2.01 -21.00 3.35
N ARG A 18 -1.03 -20.62 4.13
CA ARG A 18 -1.19 -19.69 5.26
C ARG A 18 -0.41 -18.43 4.97
N ILE A 19 -1.10 -17.31 5.04
CA ILE A 19 -0.60 -15.96 4.79
C ILE A 19 -0.86 -15.12 6.04
N ASP A 20 0.11 -14.33 6.45
CA ASP A 20 -0.07 -13.35 7.52
C ASP A 20 0.88 -12.17 7.29
N GLY A 21 0.52 -10.99 7.74
CA GLY A 21 1.40 -9.84 7.64
C GLY A 21 0.68 -8.49 7.60
N SER A 22 1.01 -7.70 6.60
CA SER A 22 0.51 -6.34 6.43
C SER A 22 -1.00 -6.29 6.24
N SER A 23 -1.70 -5.49 7.05
CA SER A 23 -3.12 -5.15 6.84
C SER A 23 -3.35 -4.42 5.52
N THR A 24 -2.35 -3.71 4.99
CA THR A 24 -2.43 -3.01 3.70
C THR A 24 -2.43 -4.01 2.53
N VAL A 25 -1.64 -5.10 2.61
CA VAL A 25 -1.58 -6.11 1.54
C VAL A 25 -2.72 -7.13 1.66
N PHE A 26 -3.26 -7.31 2.87
CA PHE A 26 -4.35 -8.24 3.17
C PHE A 26 -5.50 -8.19 2.15
N PRO A 27 -6.05 -7.01 1.73
CA PRO A 27 -7.15 -6.97 0.77
C PRO A 27 -6.80 -7.59 -0.60
N ILE A 28 -5.55 -7.44 -1.06
CA ILE A 28 -5.11 -8.06 -2.33
C ILE A 28 -5.04 -9.58 -2.15
N SER A 29 -4.37 -10.04 -1.09
CA SER A 29 -4.21 -11.47 -0.81
C SER A 29 -5.55 -12.16 -0.56
N GLU A 30 -6.52 -11.48 0.08
CA GLU A 30 -7.88 -11.97 0.31
C GLU A 30 -8.67 -12.07 -1.01
N ALA A 31 -8.65 -11.03 -1.85
CA ALA A 31 -9.31 -11.04 -3.16
C ALA A 31 -8.77 -12.17 -4.05
N VAL A 32 -7.45 -12.34 -4.11
CA VAL A 32 -6.84 -13.44 -4.85
C VAL A 32 -7.23 -14.80 -4.27
N ALA A 33 -7.28 -14.94 -2.94
CA ALA A 33 -7.67 -16.19 -2.28
C ALA A 33 -9.13 -16.54 -2.58
N GLU A 34 -10.04 -15.55 -2.58
CA GLU A 34 -11.43 -15.74 -2.95
C GLU A 34 -11.57 -16.24 -4.39
N GLU A 35 -10.95 -15.56 -5.35
CA GLU A 35 -11.00 -15.95 -6.78
C GLU A 35 -10.34 -17.32 -7.02
N PHE A 36 -9.20 -17.59 -6.37
CA PHE A 36 -8.53 -18.87 -6.45
C PHE A 36 -9.38 -20.03 -5.93
N SER A 37 -10.21 -19.80 -4.93
CA SER A 37 -11.13 -20.80 -4.36
C SER A 37 -12.15 -21.30 -5.38
N LYS A 38 -12.46 -20.51 -6.42
CA LYS A 38 -13.41 -20.88 -7.49
C LYS A 38 -12.81 -21.89 -8.49
N VAL A 39 -11.48 -21.94 -8.57
CA VAL A 39 -10.74 -22.76 -9.57
C VAL A 39 -9.85 -23.82 -8.94
N SER A 40 -9.68 -23.84 -7.61
CA SER A 40 -8.79 -24.75 -6.88
C SER A 40 -9.47 -25.33 -5.63
N LYS A 41 -8.94 -26.48 -5.15
CA LYS A 41 -9.34 -27.09 -3.87
C LYS A 41 -8.33 -26.80 -2.73
N VAL A 42 -7.37 -25.94 -2.97
CA VAL A 42 -6.44 -25.46 -1.96
C VAL A 42 -7.18 -24.51 -1.02
N ARG A 43 -7.00 -24.71 0.27
CA ARG A 43 -7.51 -23.79 1.29
C ARG A 43 -6.48 -22.69 1.53
N VAL A 44 -6.84 -21.45 1.27
CA VAL A 44 -6.00 -20.31 1.55
C VAL A 44 -6.55 -19.59 2.78
N ASN A 45 -5.71 -19.39 3.79
CA ASN A 45 -6.05 -18.64 5.00
C ASN A 45 -5.21 -17.38 5.02
N VAL A 46 -5.86 -16.24 4.94
CA VAL A 46 -5.23 -14.92 4.99
C VAL A 46 -5.56 -14.28 6.34
N ALA A 47 -4.55 -13.77 7.01
CA ALA A 47 -4.66 -13.05 8.27
C ALA A 47 -3.73 -11.83 8.24
N PHE A 48 -3.89 -10.93 9.19
CA PHE A 48 -2.99 -9.78 9.34
C PHE A 48 -2.59 -9.57 10.81
N SER A 49 -1.32 -9.27 11.02
CA SER A 49 -0.74 -8.91 12.33
C SER A 49 0.28 -7.76 12.20
N GLY A 50 0.21 -7.05 11.05
CA GLY A 50 1.19 -6.06 10.63
C GLY A 50 2.43 -6.68 10.02
N THR A 51 3.15 -5.91 9.19
CA THR A 51 4.36 -6.38 8.47
C THR A 51 5.39 -7.03 9.39
N GLY A 52 5.62 -6.45 10.58
CA GLY A 52 6.60 -7.01 11.54
C GLY A 52 6.15 -8.34 12.12
N GLY A 53 4.87 -8.44 12.54
CA GLY A 53 4.29 -9.67 13.07
C GLY A 53 4.24 -10.80 12.02
N GLY A 54 3.94 -10.44 10.75
CA GLY A 54 4.02 -11.37 9.63
C GLY A 54 5.40 -11.95 9.45
N PHE A 55 6.45 -11.12 9.43
CA PHE A 55 7.83 -11.60 9.33
C PHE A 55 8.25 -12.48 10.51
N GLU A 56 7.79 -12.18 11.73
CA GLU A 56 8.06 -13.05 12.88
C GLU A 56 7.49 -14.46 12.70
N LYS A 57 6.22 -14.57 12.25
CA LYS A 57 5.58 -15.85 11.97
C LYS A 57 6.21 -16.57 10.78
N PHE A 58 6.54 -15.83 9.73
CA PHE A 58 7.21 -16.36 8.54
C PHE A 58 8.58 -16.95 8.87
N CYS A 59 9.41 -16.21 9.64
CA CYS A 59 10.73 -16.68 10.04
C CYS A 59 10.67 -17.89 10.99
N ARG A 60 9.58 -18.08 11.78
CA ARG A 60 9.35 -19.30 12.56
C ARG A 60 8.73 -20.44 11.73
N GLY A 61 8.46 -20.24 10.43
CA GLY A 61 7.86 -21.25 9.56
C GLY A 61 6.38 -21.51 9.82
N GLU A 62 5.68 -20.62 10.53
CA GLU A 62 4.25 -20.72 10.82
C GLU A 62 3.39 -20.42 9.60
N THR A 63 3.89 -19.56 8.69
CA THR A 63 3.26 -19.20 7.42
C THR A 63 4.16 -19.55 6.23
N GLN A 64 3.55 -19.77 5.08
CA GLN A 64 4.27 -19.98 3.81
C GLN A 64 4.51 -18.68 3.06
N ILE A 65 3.64 -17.69 3.30
CA ILE A 65 3.69 -16.37 2.67
C ILE A 65 3.59 -15.32 3.78
N SER A 66 4.34 -14.22 3.65
CA SER A 66 4.21 -13.04 4.49
C SER A 66 3.90 -11.82 3.64
N ASP A 67 2.81 -11.13 3.97
CA ASP A 67 2.42 -9.86 3.37
C ASP A 67 3.21 -8.70 4.01
N ALA A 68 3.73 -7.76 3.21
CA ALA A 68 4.53 -6.66 3.71
C ALA A 68 4.32 -5.35 2.94
N SER A 69 4.16 -4.24 3.66
CA SER A 69 4.04 -2.89 3.10
C SER A 69 5.36 -2.10 3.13
N ARG A 70 6.46 -2.80 3.26
CA ARG A 70 7.85 -2.31 3.18
C ARG A 70 8.80 -3.48 2.93
N PRO A 71 10.01 -3.21 2.42
CA PRO A 71 11.04 -4.25 2.34
C PRO A 71 11.39 -4.87 3.69
N MET A 72 11.84 -6.13 3.66
CA MET A 72 12.36 -6.84 4.83
C MET A 72 13.61 -6.13 5.37
N LYS A 73 13.62 -5.86 6.68
CA LYS A 73 14.76 -5.21 7.32
C LYS A 73 15.87 -6.22 7.62
N GLU A 74 17.12 -5.74 7.70
CA GLU A 74 18.28 -6.59 8.01
C GLU A 74 18.11 -7.42 9.29
N LYS A 75 17.48 -6.86 10.33
CA LYS A 75 17.19 -7.58 11.57
C LYS A 75 16.21 -8.75 11.37
N GLU A 76 15.25 -8.60 10.42
CA GLU A 76 14.28 -9.64 10.08
C GLU A 76 14.93 -10.75 9.24
N VAL A 77 15.82 -10.37 8.31
CA VAL A 77 16.66 -11.32 7.56
C VAL A 77 17.52 -12.17 8.52
N LYS A 78 18.15 -11.54 9.52
CA LYS A 78 18.93 -12.22 10.54
C LYS A 78 18.07 -13.17 11.39
N ALA A 79 16.89 -12.74 11.81
CA ALA A 79 15.97 -13.57 12.57
C ALA A 79 15.52 -14.80 11.78
N CYS A 80 15.22 -14.66 10.49
CA CYS A 80 14.94 -15.79 9.62
C CYS A 80 16.13 -16.75 9.50
N ALA A 81 17.34 -16.22 9.35
CA ALA A 81 18.56 -17.04 9.25
C ALA A 81 18.84 -17.83 10.53
N GLU A 82 18.59 -17.27 11.71
CA GLU A 82 18.71 -17.94 13.02
C GLU A 82 17.76 -19.15 13.15
N GLU A 83 16.59 -19.08 12.50
CA GLU A 83 15.63 -20.18 12.39
C GLU A 83 15.89 -21.11 11.18
N GLY A 84 17.03 -20.94 10.49
CA GLY A 84 17.45 -21.77 9.37
C GLY A 84 16.80 -21.41 8.02
N ILE A 85 16.08 -20.28 7.93
CA ILE A 85 15.46 -19.80 6.69
C ILE A 85 16.43 -18.83 6.01
N ASN A 86 17.07 -19.29 4.93
CA ASN A 86 18.10 -18.56 4.18
C ASN A 86 17.77 -18.43 2.67
N ASP A 87 16.55 -18.74 2.30
CA ASP A 87 16.10 -18.85 0.90
C ASP A 87 14.86 -17.99 0.63
N VAL A 88 14.84 -16.81 1.22
CA VAL A 88 13.71 -15.86 1.12
C VAL A 88 13.62 -15.28 -0.28
N VAL A 89 12.41 -15.30 -0.85
CA VAL A 89 12.05 -14.73 -2.15
C VAL A 89 11.10 -13.56 -1.92
N GLU A 90 11.52 -12.36 -2.30
CA GLU A 90 10.73 -11.13 -2.26
C GLU A 90 10.04 -10.90 -3.60
N LEU A 91 8.74 -10.68 -3.57
CA LEU A 91 7.92 -10.45 -4.74
C LEU A 91 7.09 -9.18 -4.52
N GLN A 92 7.36 -8.13 -5.28
CA GLN A 92 6.50 -6.95 -5.29
C GLN A 92 5.19 -7.29 -6.01
N VAL A 93 4.07 -6.84 -5.47
CA VAL A 93 2.73 -7.14 -6.00
C VAL A 93 1.94 -5.91 -6.40
N ALA A 94 2.19 -4.77 -5.76
CA ALA A 94 1.47 -3.53 -6.03
C ALA A 94 2.24 -2.31 -5.54
N ILE A 95 1.66 -1.13 -5.76
CA ILE A 95 2.09 0.13 -5.18
C ILE A 95 0.89 0.73 -4.44
N ASP A 96 1.08 1.04 -3.17
CA ASP A 96 0.14 1.84 -2.40
C ASP A 96 0.58 3.30 -2.48
N ALA A 97 -0.30 4.16 -2.94
CA ALA A 97 -0.07 5.60 -2.96
C ALA A 97 -1.34 6.34 -2.61
N LEU A 98 -1.18 7.44 -1.89
CA LEU A 98 -2.27 8.35 -1.57
C LEU A 98 -1.94 9.77 -2.03
N THR A 99 -2.98 10.54 -2.32
CA THR A 99 -2.85 11.90 -2.83
C THR A 99 -3.53 12.87 -1.90
N VAL A 100 -2.83 13.96 -1.57
CA VAL A 100 -3.41 15.10 -0.88
C VAL A 100 -4.02 16.04 -1.91
N MET A 101 -5.26 16.44 -1.68
CA MET A 101 -6.07 17.20 -2.63
C MET A 101 -6.55 18.50 -2.01
N ILE A 102 -6.62 19.53 -2.83
CA ILE A 102 -7.18 20.85 -2.49
C ILE A 102 -8.19 21.27 -3.56
N ASN A 103 -9.07 22.21 -3.20
CA ASN A 103 -9.95 22.85 -4.15
C ASN A 103 -9.12 23.54 -5.27
N PRO A 104 -9.58 23.53 -6.54
CA PRO A 104 -8.84 24.19 -7.64
C PRO A 104 -8.61 25.69 -7.47
N GLU A 105 -9.45 26.38 -6.69
CA GLU A 105 -9.30 27.80 -6.34
C GLU A 105 -8.23 28.05 -5.27
N ASN A 106 -7.76 27.00 -4.58
CA ASN A 106 -6.65 27.07 -3.61
C ASN A 106 -5.32 27.17 -4.37
N LEU A 107 -4.87 28.36 -4.64
CA LEU A 107 -3.64 28.62 -5.41
C LEU A 107 -2.37 28.69 -4.53
N TRP A 108 -2.52 28.72 -3.19
CA TRP A 108 -1.41 28.93 -2.26
C TRP A 108 -0.80 27.63 -1.73
N ALA A 109 -1.58 26.53 -1.59
CA ALA A 109 -1.12 25.28 -0.98
C ALA A 109 -0.77 24.19 -2.01
N ARG A 110 -0.35 24.56 -3.20
CA ARG A 110 0.01 23.59 -4.27
C ARG A 110 1.23 22.73 -4.00
N CYS A 111 2.06 23.15 -3.05
CA CYS A 111 3.18 22.36 -2.55
C CYS A 111 3.27 22.54 -1.03
N MET A 112 3.28 21.40 -0.33
CA MET A 112 3.38 21.35 1.13
C MET A 112 4.49 20.39 1.56
N THR A 113 5.22 20.78 2.59
CA THR A 113 6.17 19.88 3.23
C THR A 113 5.45 18.84 4.08
N VAL A 114 6.12 17.72 4.34
CA VAL A 114 5.63 16.68 5.25
C VAL A 114 5.27 17.24 6.63
N ASN A 115 6.06 18.20 7.14
CA ASN A 115 5.79 18.85 8.43
C ASN A 115 4.56 19.75 8.38
N GLU A 116 4.31 20.45 7.28
CA GLU A 116 3.10 21.26 7.10
C GLU A 116 1.85 20.39 6.98
N LEU A 117 1.93 19.24 6.31
CA LEU A 117 0.84 18.26 6.30
C LEU A 117 0.58 17.69 7.70
N ASN A 118 1.64 17.32 8.42
CA ASN A 118 1.51 16.92 9.83
C ASN A 118 0.78 17.99 10.62
N TYR A 119 1.19 19.28 10.49
CA TYR A 119 0.59 20.39 11.23
C TYR A 119 -0.87 20.66 10.79
N ALA A 120 -1.21 20.46 9.54
CA ALA A 120 -2.58 20.60 9.03
C ALA A 120 -3.52 19.50 9.55
N PHE A 121 -3.03 18.25 9.67
CA PHE A 121 -3.88 17.08 9.95
C PHE A 121 -3.73 16.50 11.36
N ARG A 122 -2.81 16.95 12.19
CA ARG A 122 -2.68 16.46 13.56
C ARG A 122 -3.67 17.14 14.51
N ALA A 123 -4.06 16.44 15.57
CA ALA A 123 -4.81 17.02 16.68
C ALA A 123 -4.01 18.17 17.35
N GLY A 124 -4.68 19.28 17.58
CA GLY A 124 -4.03 20.48 18.13
C GLY A 124 -3.06 21.18 17.16
N GLY A 125 -3.11 20.84 15.88
CA GLY A 125 -2.35 21.51 14.83
C GLY A 125 -2.97 22.82 14.33
N ALA A 126 -2.69 23.17 13.07
CA ALA A 126 -3.18 24.38 12.44
C ALA A 126 -4.72 24.42 12.37
N LYS A 127 -5.29 25.55 12.70
CA LYS A 127 -6.74 25.82 12.51
C LYS A 127 -6.98 26.62 11.25
N LYS A 128 -6.06 27.53 10.93
CA LYS A 128 -6.12 28.41 9.77
C LYS A 128 -4.96 28.15 8.83
N TRP A 129 -5.13 28.48 7.56
CA TRP A 129 -4.06 28.41 6.58
C TRP A 129 -2.88 29.31 6.97
N SER A 130 -3.14 30.49 7.54
CA SER A 130 -2.10 31.42 8.08
C SER A 130 -1.32 30.85 9.26
N ASP A 131 -1.81 29.83 9.95
CA ASP A 131 -1.05 29.14 11.00
C ASP A 131 0.09 28.28 10.41
N ILE A 132 -0.07 27.82 9.14
CA ILE A 132 0.93 27.03 8.45
C ILE A 132 2.00 27.94 7.84
N ARG A 133 1.58 28.93 7.05
CA ARG A 133 2.44 29.99 6.50
C ARG A 133 1.76 31.34 6.66
N SER A 134 2.46 32.31 7.21
CA SER A 134 1.90 33.63 7.56
C SER A 134 1.42 34.45 6.35
N ASP A 135 1.87 34.12 5.16
CA ASP A 135 1.47 34.74 3.88
C ASP A 135 0.24 34.05 3.24
N TRP A 136 -0.24 32.93 3.82
CA TRP A 136 -1.46 32.26 3.40
C TRP A 136 -2.71 32.90 3.99
N PRO A 137 -3.91 32.62 3.42
CA PRO A 137 -5.15 33.25 3.89
C PRO A 137 -5.43 33.03 5.38
N ASP A 138 -5.90 34.09 6.07
CA ASP A 138 -6.43 33.99 7.45
C ASP A 138 -7.86 33.40 7.43
N LYS A 139 -7.96 32.13 7.02
CA LYS A 139 -9.19 31.35 6.89
C LYS A 139 -9.01 29.99 7.51
N ASP A 140 -10.10 29.47 8.06
CA ASP A 140 -10.12 28.15 8.67
C ASP A 140 -9.83 27.06 7.62
N ILE A 141 -9.09 26.02 8.04
CA ILE A 141 -8.83 24.84 7.19
C ILE A 141 -10.01 23.89 7.35
N VAL A 142 -10.68 23.58 6.23
CA VAL A 142 -11.72 22.57 6.18
C VAL A 142 -11.13 21.26 5.71
N THR A 143 -11.21 20.19 6.51
CA THR A 143 -10.54 18.92 6.21
C THR A 143 -11.50 17.80 5.92
N PHE A 144 -11.17 17.01 4.88
CA PHE A 144 -11.87 15.80 4.45
C PHE A 144 -10.87 14.65 4.41
N TYR A 145 -11.22 13.48 4.95
CA TYR A 145 -10.32 12.34 5.01
C TYR A 145 -11.06 11.01 5.12
N PRO A 146 -10.44 9.89 4.75
CA PRO A 146 -11.04 8.56 4.90
C PRO A 146 -11.39 8.26 6.36
N GLY A 147 -12.39 7.41 6.58
CA GLY A 147 -12.76 6.95 7.90
C GLY A 147 -11.68 6.08 8.57
N VAL A 148 -11.86 5.81 9.84
CA VAL A 148 -10.86 5.09 10.67
C VAL A 148 -10.68 3.61 10.29
N ASP A 149 -11.61 3.04 9.55
CA ASP A 149 -11.54 1.66 9.04
C ASP A 149 -10.77 1.56 7.70
N SER A 150 -10.39 2.71 7.12
CA SER A 150 -9.68 2.79 5.84
C SER A 150 -8.18 2.55 5.99
N GLY A 151 -7.62 1.67 5.14
CA GLY A 151 -6.17 1.49 5.02
C GLY A 151 -5.43 2.78 4.61
N THR A 152 -6.08 3.67 3.84
CA THR A 152 -5.55 4.98 3.47
C THR A 152 -5.42 5.90 4.69
N PHE A 153 -6.39 5.88 5.62
CA PHE A 153 -6.31 6.60 6.88
C PHE A 153 -5.12 6.11 7.73
N ASP A 154 -4.97 4.80 7.86
CA ASP A 154 -3.87 4.20 8.59
C ASP A 154 -2.51 4.56 7.98
N TYR A 155 -2.41 4.49 6.66
CA TYR A 155 -1.17 4.85 5.97
C TYR A 155 -0.81 6.32 6.15
N PHE A 156 -1.76 7.23 6.01
CA PHE A 156 -1.53 8.65 6.25
C PHE A 156 -1.06 8.91 7.70
N ASN A 157 -1.70 8.26 8.67
CA ASN A 157 -1.27 8.33 10.07
C ASN A 157 0.17 7.83 10.26
N GLU A 158 0.53 6.71 9.64
CA GLU A 158 1.89 6.15 9.72
C GLU A 158 2.93 7.06 9.05
N ALA A 159 2.61 7.55 7.85
CA ALA A 159 3.54 8.30 7.01
C ALA A 159 3.71 9.77 7.43
N ILE A 160 2.62 10.41 7.87
CA ILE A 160 2.57 11.85 8.11
C ILE A 160 2.42 12.16 9.61
N ILE A 161 1.47 11.54 10.32
CA ILE A 161 1.12 11.97 11.68
C ILE A 161 2.10 11.44 12.72
N LYS A 162 2.50 10.17 12.66
CA LYS A 162 3.37 9.51 13.65
C LYS A 162 4.87 9.76 13.46
N LYS A 163 5.29 10.54 12.47
CA LYS A 163 6.71 10.64 12.06
C LYS A 163 7.61 11.48 12.97
N GLU A 164 7.09 12.27 13.89
CA GLU A 164 7.93 13.02 14.84
C GLU A 164 8.43 12.12 15.98
N LYS A 165 9.75 12.02 16.11
CA LYS A 165 10.48 11.11 17.01
C LYS A 165 10.21 11.27 18.51
N GLU A 166 9.51 12.31 18.95
CA GLU A 166 9.37 12.65 20.37
C GLU A 166 7.94 12.90 20.87
N LYS A 167 6.92 12.90 19.99
CA LYS A 167 5.51 13.05 20.37
C LYS A 167 4.64 12.17 19.50
N GLU A 168 3.88 11.29 20.12
CA GLU A 168 2.77 10.62 19.44
C GLU A 168 1.69 11.66 19.13
N HIS A 169 1.65 12.11 17.90
CA HIS A 169 0.54 12.91 17.41
C HIS A 169 -0.61 11.99 17.01
N MET A 170 -1.82 12.44 17.27
CA MET A 170 -3.04 11.82 16.77
C MET A 170 -3.56 12.64 15.59
N HIS A 171 -4.29 11.98 14.70
CA HIS A 171 -5.02 12.66 13.64
C HIS A 171 -6.10 13.58 14.23
N ARG A 172 -6.39 14.71 13.58
CA ARG A 172 -7.48 15.60 14.00
C ARG A 172 -8.84 14.89 13.82
N ALA A 173 -9.79 15.22 14.67
CA ALA A 173 -11.14 14.64 14.65
C ALA A 173 -12.23 15.69 14.37
N ASP A 174 -11.85 16.92 14.04
CA ASP A 174 -12.74 18.05 13.78
C ASP A 174 -13.04 18.30 12.28
N GLY A 175 -12.56 17.41 11.41
CA GLY A 175 -12.89 17.39 9.98
C GLY A 175 -14.04 16.43 9.65
N THR A 176 -14.26 16.20 8.37
CA THR A 176 -15.32 15.32 7.85
C THR A 176 -14.72 13.99 7.37
N PRO A 177 -14.90 12.88 8.12
CA PRO A 177 -14.50 11.56 7.66
C PRO A 177 -15.55 10.95 6.73
N SER A 178 -15.13 10.15 5.74
CA SER A 178 -16.01 9.32 4.92
C SER A 178 -15.25 8.11 4.38
N GLU A 179 -15.93 6.96 4.29
CA GLU A 179 -15.42 5.78 3.56
C GLU A 179 -15.72 5.86 2.06
N ASP A 180 -16.49 6.85 1.62
CA ASP A 180 -16.82 7.09 0.21
C ASP A 180 -15.98 8.26 -0.32
N ASP A 181 -15.05 7.96 -1.21
CA ASP A 181 -14.14 8.94 -1.82
C ASP A 181 -14.88 9.98 -2.68
N ASN A 182 -16.09 9.67 -3.19
CA ASN A 182 -16.94 10.67 -3.87
C ASN A 182 -17.41 11.75 -2.89
N VAL A 183 -17.75 11.39 -1.66
CA VAL A 183 -18.13 12.35 -0.62
C VAL A 183 -16.95 13.25 -0.26
N LEU A 184 -15.73 12.68 -0.17
CA LEU A 184 -14.52 13.45 0.07
C LEU A 184 -14.22 14.42 -1.07
N THR A 185 -14.32 13.95 -2.32
CA THR A 185 -14.12 14.76 -3.54
C THR A 185 -15.08 15.93 -3.61
N LEU A 186 -16.39 15.67 -3.45
CA LEU A 186 -17.42 16.72 -3.46
C LEU A 186 -17.23 17.72 -2.31
N GLY A 187 -16.84 17.24 -1.14
CA GLY A 187 -16.52 18.08 0.02
C GLY A 187 -15.38 19.04 -0.29
N ILE A 188 -14.26 18.54 -0.81
CA ILE A 188 -13.09 19.37 -1.17
C ILE A 188 -13.44 20.35 -2.30
N ALA A 189 -14.19 19.91 -3.30
CA ALA A 189 -14.62 20.77 -4.41
C ALA A 189 -15.56 21.92 -3.98
N SER A 190 -16.27 21.77 -2.85
CA SER A 190 -17.30 22.74 -2.41
C SER A 190 -16.75 23.97 -1.69
N ASP A 191 -15.51 23.96 -1.20
CA ASP A 191 -14.92 25.04 -0.40
C ASP A 191 -13.46 25.32 -0.81
N PRO A 192 -13.12 26.55 -1.22
CA PRO A 192 -11.76 26.95 -1.59
C PRO A 192 -10.71 26.76 -0.48
N TYR A 193 -11.14 26.69 0.78
CA TYR A 193 -10.25 26.52 1.94
C TYR A 193 -10.15 25.08 2.41
N SER A 194 -10.65 24.13 1.62
CA SER A 194 -10.62 22.73 1.94
C SER A 194 -9.32 22.04 1.49
N ILE A 195 -8.97 21.01 2.24
CA ILE A 195 -7.90 20.06 1.95
C ILE A 195 -8.35 18.66 2.40
N GLY A 196 -7.95 17.64 1.67
CA GLY A 196 -8.22 16.26 2.06
C GLY A 196 -7.22 15.30 1.43
N TYR A 197 -7.38 14.01 1.69
CA TYR A 197 -6.57 12.97 1.06
C TYR A 197 -7.38 11.69 0.85
N PHE A 198 -7.00 10.93 -0.18
CA PHE A 198 -7.57 9.62 -0.53
C PHE A 198 -6.62 8.83 -1.44
N GLY A 199 -7.00 7.63 -1.84
CA GLY A 199 -6.18 6.75 -2.67
C GLY A 199 -5.83 7.37 -4.03
N PHE A 200 -4.58 7.21 -4.47
CA PHE A 200 -4.09 7.74 -5.74
C PHE A 200 -4.88 7.20 -6.94
N ALA A 201 -5.28 5.92 -6.91
CA ALA A 201 -6.05 5.32 -7.99
C ALA A 201 -7.37 6.07 -8.24
N TYR A 202 -8.02 6.51 -7.16
CA TYR A 202 -9.24 7.30 -7.26
C TYR A 202 -8.98 8.70 -7.85
N TYR A 203 -7.88 9.36 -7.45
CA TYR A 203 -7.49 10.67 -8.02
C TYR A 203 -7.34 10.60 -9.54
N VAL A 204 -6.67 9.57 -10.05
CA VAL A 204 -6.50 9.40 -11.50
C VAL A 204 -7.84 9.21 -12.21
N GLY A 205 -8.81 8.54 -11.58
CA GLY A 205 -10.15 8.32 -12.10
C GLY A 205 -11.07 9.56 -12.05
N ALA A 206 -10.82 10.48 -11.13
CA ALA A 206 -11.71 11.63 -10.85
C ALA A 206 -11.62 12.80 -11.87
N GLY A 207 -10.78 12.70 -12.90
CA GLY A 207 -10.85 13.55 -14.10
C GLY A 207 -10.55 15.05 -13.92
N GLY A 208 -9.85 15.48 -12.85
CA GLY A 208 -9.35 16.86 -12.71
C GLY A 208 -10.28 17.83 -11.99
N GLU A 209 -11.28 17.36 -11.26
CA GLU A 209 -12.17 18.20 -10.42
C GLU A 209 -11.43 18.83 -9.23
N LEU A 210 -10.32 18.26 -8.81
CA LEU A 210 -9.48 18.73 -7.71
C LEU A 210 -8.05 19.00 -8.16
N THR A 211 -7.31 19.71 -7.34
CA THR A 211 -5.88 19.96 -7.54
C THR A 211 -5.07 19.11 -6.57
N ALA A 212 -4.15 18.32 -7.07
CA ALA A 212 -3.22 17.57 -6.24
C ALA A 212 -2.15 18.48 -5.63
N VAL A 213 -1.84 18.25 -4.37
CA VAL A 213 -0.74 18.91 -3.66
C VAL A 213 0.55 18.15 -3.95
N HIS A 214 1.58 18.85 -4.40
CA HIS A 214 2.93 18.32 -4.51
C HIS A 214 3.53 18.19 -3.10
N ILE A 215 4.25 17.12 -2.85
CA ILE A 215 4.83 16.84 -1.53
C ILE A 215 6.32 17.13 -1.54
N ASP A 216 6.77 17.89 -0.55
CA ASP A 216 8.19 18.16 -0.30
C ASP A 216 8.63 17.40 0.97
N ASP A 217 9.39 16.34 0.77
CA ASP A 217 10.03 15.56 1.85
C ASP A 217 11.45 16.05 2.19
N GLY A 218 11.85 17.18 1.62
CA GLY A 218 13.19 17.78 1.70
C GLY A 218 13.94 17.73 0.37
N ASN A 219 13.37 17.12 -0.66
CA ASN A 219 13.95 17.01 -2.00
C ASN A 219 13.26 17.90 -3.05
N GLY A 220 12.36 18.77 -2.62
CA GLY A 220 11.54 19.64 -3.46
C GLY A 220 10.12 19.11 -3.68
N CYS A 221 9.30 19.89 -4.38
CA CYS A 221 7.89 19.61 -4.61
C CYS A 221 7.71 18.50 -5.64
N ILE A 222 7.40 17.30 -5.20
CA ILE A 222 7.18 16.11 -6.05
C ILE A 222 5.68 15.96 -6.33
N GLU A 223 5.34 15.92 -7.61
CA GLU A 223 3.97 15.69 -8.08
C GLU A 223 3.54 14.24 -7.88
N PRO A 224 2.27 13.97 -7.48
CA PRO A 224 1.72 12.62 -7.43
C PRO A 224 1.41 12.13 -8.86
N THR A 225 2.42 11.58 -9.51
CA THR A 225 2.28 10.89 -10.80
C THR A 225 2.52 9.40 -10.60
N PHE A 226 1.99 8.58 -11.52
CA PHE A 226 2.26 7.15 -11.54
C PHE A 226 3.78 6.87 -11.53
N GLU A 227 4.53 7.59 -12.36
CA GLU A 227 5.98 7.43 -12.47
C GLU A 227 6.70 7.76 -11.15
N ASN A 228 6.34 8.87 -10.50
CA ASN A 228 6.94 9.27 -9.23
C ASN A 228 6.58 8.31 -8.09
N ALA A 229 5.33 7.81 -8.06
CA ALA A 229 4.90 6.81 -7.10
C ALA A 229 5.64 5.47 -7.30
N PHE A 230 5.71 4.99 -8.55
CA PHE A 230 6.39 3.75 -8.90
C PHE A 230 7.89 3.78 -8.61
N ASN A 231 8.57 4.87 -8.98
CA ASN A 231 10.01 5.02 -8.76
C ASN A 231 10.37 5.34 -7.31
N GLY A 232 9.40 5.40 -6.39
CA GLY A 232 9.63 5.72 -4.98
C GLY A 232 10.14 7.14 -4.75
N VAL A 233 9.86 8.06 -5.68
CA VAL A 233 10.23 9.48 -5.58
C VAL A 233 9.16 10.27 -4.84
N TYR A 234 7.88 9.88 -4.97
CA TYR A 234 6.76 10.51 -4.27
C TYR A 234 6.68 10.03 -2.81
N THR A 235 7.67 10.45 -2.01
CA THR A 235 7.76 10.08 -0.61
C THR A 235 7.20 11.16 0.33
N PRO A 236 6.63 10.77 1.49
CA PRO A 236 6.40 9.42 1.98
C PRO A 236 5.03 8.84 1.60
N LEU A 237 4.36 9.38 0.59
CA LEU A 237 2.98 9.05 0.24
C LEU A 237 2.85 8.00 -0.87
N SER A 238 3.96 7.33 -1.21
CA SER A 238 3.95 6.08 -2.00
C SER A 238 4.85 5.04 -1.37
N ARG A 239 4.45 3.77 -1.46
CA ARG A 239 5.22 2.63 -0.98
C ARG A 239 4.95 1.38 -1.81
N PRO A 240 5.97 0.55 -2.08
CA PRO A 240 5.78 -0.75 -2.70
C PRO A 240 5.14 -1.73 -1.70
N LEU A 241 4.27 -2.59 -2.22
CA LEU A 241 3.67 -3.70 -1.49
C LEU A 241 4.28 -5.02 -1.95
N PHE A 242 4.55 -5.90 -1.00
CA PHE A 242 5.26 -7.15 -1.24
C PHE A 242 4.56 -8.34 -0.63
N ILE A 243 4.83 -9.50 -1.20
CA ILE A 243 4.68 -10.79 -0.55
C ILE A 243 6.04 -11.47 -0.49
N TYR A 244 6.28 -12.24 0.56
CA TYR A 244 7.50 -12.99 0.78
C TYR A 244 7.19 -14.47 0.88
N THR A 245 8.02 -15.30 0.26
CA THR A 245 7.96 -16.75 0.38
C THR A 245 9.37 -17.34 0.43
N ARG A 246 9.54 -18.64 0.28
CA ARG A 246 10.84 -19.33 0.28
C ARG A 246 11.03 -20.13 -0.99
N ALA A 247 12.25 -20.14 -1.54
CA ALA A 247 12.57 -20.92 -2.73
C ALA A 247 12.33 -22.42 -2.52
N SER A 248 12.63 -22.95 -1.33
CA SER A 248 12.30 -24.33 -0.95
C SER A 248 10.81 -24.63 -1.01
N ILE A 249 9.97 -23.72 -0.50
CA ILE A 249 8.51 -23.86 -0.55
C ILE A 249 7.99 -23.85 -1.99
N LEU A 250 8.50 -22.93 -2.82
CA LEU A 250 8.12 -22.87 -4.24
C LEU A 250 8.41 -24.17 -4.97
N LYS A 251 9.52 -24.81 -4.61
CA LYS A 251 9.93 -26.10 -5.20
C LYS A 251 9.12 -27.29 -4.71
N ASP A 252 8.85 -27.33 -3.40
CA ASP A 252 8.37 -28.55 -2.73
C ASP A 252 6.87 -28.52 -2.39
N ASN A 253 6.21 -27.36 -2.53
CA ASN A 253 4.79 -27.18 -2.22
C ASN A 253 3.99 -26.65 -3.44
N PRO A 254 3.39 -27.58 -4.25
CA PRO A 254 2.62 -27.21 -5.43
C PRO A 254 1.40 -26.33 -5.13
N ALA A 255 0.83 -26.40 -3.92
CA ALA A 255 -0.31 -25.58 -3.54
C ALA A 255 0.08 -24.11 -3.40
N VAL A 256 1.23 -23.85 -2.77
CA VAL A 256 1.76 -22.47 -2.62
C VAL A 256 2.20 -21.92 -3.97
N TYR A 257 2.94 -22.72 -4.76
CA TYR A 257 3.37 -22.31 -6.09
C TYR A 257 2.18 -21.97 -6.99
N GLY A 258 1.18 -22.85 -7.06
CA GLY A 258 -0.01 -22.63 -7.88
C GLY A 258 -0.86 -21.44 -7.42
N PHE A 259 -0.94 -21.18 -6.11
CA PHE A 259 -1.58 -19.97 -5.58
C PHE A 259 -0.82 -18.71 -6.01
N LEU A 260 0.51 -18.68 -5.87
CA LEU A 260 1.32 -17.52 -6.25
C LEU A 260 1.34 -17.30 -7.78
N GLU A 261 1.33 -18.38 -8.56
CA GLU A 261 1.18 -18.29 -10.02
C GLU A 261 -0.16 -17.63 -10.39
N TYR A 262 -1.27 -18.10 -9.78
CA TYR A 262 -2.58 -17.50 -9.96
C TYR A 262 -2.63 -16.04 -9.47
N TYR A 263 -1.95 -15.72 -8.37
CA TYR A 263 -1.82 -14.37 -7.83
C TYR A 263 -1.26 -13.42 -8.90
N PHE A 264 -0.12 -13.78 -9.52
CA PHE A 264 0.51 -12.94 -10.55
C PHE A 264 -0.26 -12.93 -11.88
N ASP A 265 -0.96 -13.99 -12.24
CA ASP A 265 -1.79 -14.04 -13.45
C ASP A 265 -3.02 -13.11 -13.37
N ASN A 266 -3.43 -12.68 -12.16
CA ASN A 266 -4.64 -11.87 -11.93
C ASN A 266 -4.37 -10.51 -11.24
N LEU A 267 -3.11 -10.11 -11.08
CA LEU A 267 -2.76 -8.82 -10.43
C LEU A 267 -3.37 -7.61 -11.14
N ASP A 268 -3.35 -7.60 -12.47
CA ASP A 268 -3.80 -6.45 -13.26
C ASP A 268 -5.32 -6.20 -13.12
N GLU A 269 -6.08 -7.23 -12.78
CA GLU A 269 -7.51 -7.13 -12.51
C GLU A 269 -7.78 -6.83 -11.02
N LEU A 270 -7.19 -7.60 -10.11
CA LEU A 270 -7.57 -7.58 -8.70
C LEU A 270 -6.92 -6.43 -7.90
N VAL A 271 -5.74 -5.94 -8.29
CA VAL A 271 -5.07 -4.83 -7.58
C VAL A 271 -5.84 -3.52 -7.69
N PRO A 272 -6.35 -3.10 -8.88
CA PRO A 272 -7.18 -1.90 -8.98
C PRO A 272 -8.52 -2.02 -8.24
N ASP A 273 -9.12 -3.21 -8.22
CA ASP A 273 -10.41 -3.44 -7.55
C ASP A 273 -10.35 -3.18 -6.04
N VAL A 274 -9.16 -3.36 -5.44
CA VAL A 274 -8.93 -3.06 -4.02
C VAL A 274 -8.26 -1.69 -3.79
N GLY A 275 -8.20 -0.85 -4.83
CA GLY A 275 -7.81 0.56 -4.73
C GLY A 275 -6.30 0.83 -4.78
N TYR A 276 -5.48 -0.16 -5.19
CA TYR A 276 -4.03 0.01 -5.35
C TYR A 276 -3.61 0.16 -6.82
N ILE A 277 -2.32 0.42 -7.03
CA ILE A 277 -1.73 0.65 -8.34
C ILE A 277 -1.00 -0.61 -8.77
N THR A 278 -1.29 -1.09 -9.99
CA THR A 278 -0.57 -2.21 -10.60
C THR A 278 0.88 -1.83 -10.95
N MET A 279 1.75 -2.81 -10.95
CA MET A 279 3.11 -2.63 -11.45
C MET A 279 3.12 -2.54 -12.98
N PRO A 280 4.12 -1.84 -13.58
CA PRO A 280 4.36 -1.93 -15.01
C PRO A 280 4.62 -3.38 -15.45
N GLU A 281 4.16 -3.74 -16.66
CA GLU A 281 4.29 -5.10 -17.23
C GLU A 281 5.73 -5.65 -17.14
N GLY A 282 6.74 -4.81 -17.40
CA GLY A 282 8.15 -5.21 -17.29
C GLY A 282 8.56 -5.59 -15.87
N GLN A 283 8.02 -4.94 -14.83
CA GLN A 283 8.29 -5.26 -13.44
C GLN A 283 7.55 -6.53 -13.03
N THR A 284 6.30 -6.70 -13.45
CA THR A 284 5.53 -7.92 -13.21
C THR A 284 6.26 -9.13 -13.80
N ALA A 285 6.79 -9.02 -15.02
CA ALA A 285 7.58 -10.08 -15.66
C ALA A 285 8.84 -10.45 -14.85
N ILE A 286 9.51 -9.48 -14.23
CA ILE A 286 10.65 -9.76 -13.33
C ILE A 286 10.19 -10.55 -12.11
N MET A 287 9.06 -10.18 -11.50
CA MET A 287 8.54 -10.89 -10.32
C MET A 287 8.10 -12.32 -10.69
N VAL A 288 7.43 -12.50 -11.82
CA VAL A 288 7.09 -13.84 -12.36
C VAL A 288 8.35 -14.67 -12.60
N SER A 289 9.42 -14.06 -13.11
CA SER A 289 10.71 -14.76 -13.27
C SER A 289 11.33 -15.15 -11.92
N ARG A 290 11.25 -14.28 -10.91
CA ARG A 290 11.72 -14.60 -9.54
C ARG A 290 10.92 -15.78 -8.96
N LEU A 291 9.60 -15.75 -9.08
CA LEU A 291 8.71 -16.80 -8.63
C LEU A 291 9.05 -18.14 -9.30
N THR A 292 9.09 -18.16 -10.63
CA THR A 292 9.27 -19.37 -11.42
C THR A 292 10.64 -20.04 -11.19
N ASN A 293 11.68 -19.23 -11.02
CA ASN A 293 13.05 -19.73 -10.83
C ASN A 293 13.47 -19.80 -9.35
N GLY A 294 12.61 -19.43 -8.40
CA GLY A 294 12.93 -19.43 -6.98
C GLY A 294 14.14 -18.57 -6.66
N ILE A 295 14.23 -17.35 -7.25
CA ILE A 295 15.40 -16.48 -7.08
C ILE A 295 15.41 -15.93 -5.66
N VAL A 296 16.40 -16.36 -4.88
CA VAL A 296 16.61 -15.89 -3.51
C VAL A 296 17.02 -14.41 -3.52
N THR A 297 16.33 -13.60 -2.75
CA THR A 297 16.58 -12.15 -2.64
C THR A 297 17.19 -11.77 -1.29
N HIS A 298 16.98 -12.60 -0.26
CA HIS A 298 17.53 -12.42 1.07
C HIS A 298 17.99 -13.78 1.64
N GLY A 299 19.24 -13.88 2.10
CA GLY A 299 19.78 -15.10 2.66
C GLY A 299 21.30 -15.05 2.79
N SER A 300 21.91 -16.11 3.35
CA SER A 300 23.35 -16.26 3.49
C SER A 300 24.01 -16.63 2.16
N GLY A 301 24.22 -15.65 1.28
CA GLY A 301 24.81 -15.90 -0.03
C GLY A 301 24.94 -14.68 -0.94
N GLN A 302 24.67 -13.48 -0.43
CA GLN A 302 24.97 -12.22 -1.10
C GLN A 302 26.09 -11.47 -0.41
#